data_5f04765034d44e4f19874d77a78d7ccc
#
_entry.id   5f04765034d44e4f19874d77a78d7ccc
#
_cell.length_a   1.000
_cell.length_b   1.000
_cell.length_c   1.000
_cell.angle_alpha   90.00
_cell.angle_beta   90.00
_cell.angle_gamma   90.00
#
_symmetry.space_group_name_H-M   'P 1'
#
loop_
_entity.id
_entity.type
_entity.pdbx_description
1 polymer ?
#
loop_
_entity_poly.entity_id
_entity_poly.type
_entity_poly.pdbx_seq_one_letter_code
_entity_poly.pdbx_strand_id
1 'polypeptide(L)'
;MASISRESNGRRTVQFMAPDGKRRSIRLGKVTQRIAETVKLRIELLTAAKLAGHAIDDETARWLAGLDTTMTDKLAAVGLVPKREPASITTIVGFLAEYVSRRTDVKPATREVWRQTERNLMECYGAQRDLRTIDETVAEDFKIFLHKEGLAPTTIAKRLQFAKQFFRAAVKRKLIPANPFAEVTAKATMNPEREWFVTREDTAKLLSACRNIDWRVIVALSRFGGLRCPSEVLTLKWADVDWNNGRFRIHSPKTEHHPGKDTRMAPLFPELRAILEEAREAAAEGAVHVVSNDAYRAAADTPGGWRNCNLRTQFLRILKRAGLEPWPRLFHAMRASRETELVREHPIHVVTAWLGNTPQIAMKHYLMVTETDFSKAIGKLVDMALQNPVQCSAKPGANSGAAASRDDSHDLARNDISPCTPRAYADRCEDFQSRAKIKGGGQGIRTLNRLPGT
;
A
#
# COMPACT_ATOMS: atom_id res chain seq x y z
N MET A 1 13.82 60.57 -2.19
CA MET A 1 15.03 60.63 -1.36
C MET A 1 14.72 60.13 0.03
N ALA A 2 15.60 59.34 0.63
CA ALA A 2 15.49 58.88 2.00
C ALA A 2 16.43 59.69 2.90
N SER A 3 16.09 59.82 4.19
CA SER A 3 16.90 60.51 5.20
C SER A 3 17.12 59.60 6.39
N ILE A 4 18.25 59.79 7.08
CA ILE A 4 18.58 59.06 8.30
C ILE A 4 18.40 60.02 9.48
N SER A 5 17.61 59.61 10.47
CA SER A 5 17.52 60.31 11.76
C SER A 5 18.19 59.48 12.86
N ARG A 6 18.84 60.17 13.80
CA ARG A 6 19.46 59.56 15.01
C ARG A 6 18.73 60.09 16.24
N GLU A 7 18.30 59.17 17.07
CA GLU A 7 17.66 59.50 18.35
C GLU A 7 18.74 59.68 19.44
N SER A 8 18.40 60.34 20.53
CA SER A 8 19.28 60.61 21.68
C SER A 8 19.82 59.30 22.30
N ASN A 9 19.09 58.21 22.23
CA ASN A 9 19.47 56.86 22.70
C ASN A 9 20.41 56.11 21.76
N GLY A 10 20.85 56.75 20.62
CA GLY A 10 21.74 56.21 19.63
C GLY A 10 21.07 55.31 18.59
N ARG A 11 19.76 55.15 18.63
CA ARG A 11 19.01 54.40 17.61
C ARG A 11 18.89 55.23 16.32
N ARG A 12 18.86 54.52 15.17
CA ARG A 12 18.74 55.13 13.85
C ARG A 12 17.46 54.68 13.17
N THR A 13 16.86 55.62 12.41
CA THR A 13 15.64 55.38 11.64
C THR A 13 15.84 55.95 10.22
N VAL A 14 15.53 55.16 9.20
CA VAL A 14 15.50 55.61 7.81
C VAL A 14 14.07 56.06 7.48
N GLN A 15 13.91 57.27 7.02
CA GLN A 15 12.63 57.84 6.57
C GLN A 15 12.69 58.05 5.06
N PHE A 16 11.61 57.68 4.36
CA PHE A 16 11.55 57.77 2.90
C PHE A 16 10.11 57.92 2.43
N MET A 17 9.95 58.37 1.18
CA MET A 17 8.66 58.37 0.50
C MET A 17 8.43 56.99 -0.13
N ALA A 18 7.37 56.30 0.28
CA ALA A 18 7.01 55.02 -0.30
C ALA A 18 6.37 55.20 -1.70
N PRO A 19 6.28 54.12 -2.52
CA PRO A 19 5.69 54.21 -3.87
C PRO A 19 4.24 54.71 -3.91
N ASP A 20 3.52 54.56 -2.78
CA ASP A 20 2.15 55.10 -2.60
C ASP A 20 2.07 56.58 -2.23
N GLY A 21 3.19 57.32 -2.30
CA GLY A 21 3.27 58.73 -1.98
C GLY A 21 3.25 59.04 -0.48
N LYS A 22 3.22 58.06 0.40
CA LYS A 22 3.21 58.26 1.85
C LYS A 22 4.60 58.21 2.44
N ARG A 23 4.86 59.08 3.41
CA ARG A 23 6.10 59.08 4.19
C ARG A 23 6.09 57.87 5.14
N ARG A 24 7.10 57.01 5.03
CA ARG A 24 7.26 55.83 5.88
C ARG A 24 8.64 55.81 6.54
N SER A 25 8.79 55.03 7.63
CA SER A 25 10.05 54.94 8.34
C SER A 25 10.36 53.49 8.71
N ILE A 26 11.65 53.14 8.69
CA ILE A 26 12.15 51.84 9.12
C ILE A 26 13.14 52.08 10.26
N ARG A 27 12.85 51.50 11.44
CA ARG A 27 13.72 51.59 12.62
C ARG A 27 14.80 50.51 12.53
N LEU A 28 16.07 50.93 12.47
CA LEU A 28 17.24 50.04 12.36
C LEU A 28 17.80 49.62 13.71
N GLY A 29 17.42 50.30 14.81
CA GLY A 29 18.01 50.08 16.12
C GLY A 29 19.38 50.79 16.28
N LYS A 30 20.22 50.26 17.16
CA LYS A 30 21.60 50.74 17.35
C LYS A 30 22.53 50.15 16.30
N VAL A 31 22.71 50.83 15.18
CA VAL A 31 23.60 50.44 14.06
C VAL A 31 24.63 51.55 13.81
N THR A 32 25.75 51.18 13.16
CA THR A 32 26.76 52.19 12.75
C THR A 32 26.20 53.11 11.63
N GLN A 33 26.79 54.30 11.47
CA GLN A 33 26.40 55.21 10.37
C GLN A 33 26.52 54.53 9.02
N ARG A 34 27.62 53.80 8.79
CA ARG A 34 27.89 53.09 7.53
C ARG A 34 26.79 52.07 7.18
N ILE A 35 26.33 51.29 8.18
CA ILE A 35 25.22 50.34 7.98
C ILE A 35 23.93 51.04 7.65
N ALA A 36 23.62 52.15 8.36
CA ALA A 36 22.40 52.94 8.09
C ALA A 36 22.42 53.53 6.69
N GLU A 37 23.56 54.01 6.20
CA GLU A 37 23.73 54.55 4.84
C GLU A 37 23.57 53.44 3.78
N THR A 38 24.12 52.26 3.99
CA THR A 38 23.89 51.12 3.10
C THR A 38 22.40 50.74 3.03
N VAL A 39 21.71 50.66 4.15
CA VAL A 39 20.27 50.34 4.19
C VAL A 39 19.47 51.46 3.51
N LYS A 40 19.82 52.74 3.75
CA LYS A 40 19.19 53.87 3.06
C LYS A 40 19.28 53.76 1.54
N LEU A 41 20.51 53.49 1.02
CA LEU A 41 20.74 53.32 -0.42
C LEU A 41 19.87 52.17 -0.99
N ARG A 42 19.83 51.04 -0.32
CA ARG A 42 19.00 49.90 -0.78
C ARG A 42 17.49 50.20 -0.74
N ILE A 43 17.02 50.95 0.24
CA ILE A 43 15.62 51.41 0.30
C ILE A 43 15.31 52.35 -0.88
N GLU A 44 16.21 53.23 -1.23
CA GLU A 44 16.05 54.16 -2.39
C GLU A 44 16.00 53.34 -3.71
N LEU A 45 16.88 52.38 -3.90
CA LEU A 45 16.89 51.49 -5.08
C LEU A 45 15.60 50.68 -5.18
N LEU A 46 15.15 50.07 -4.07
CA LEU A 46 13.88 49.31 -4.02
C LEU A 46 12.68 50.18 -4.34
N THR A 47 12.67 51.41 -3.82
CA THR A 47 11.59 52.39 -4.08
C THR A 47 11.58 52.81 -5.54
N ALA A 48 12.76 53.10 -6.12
CA ALA A 48 12.91 53.46 -7.52
C ALA A 48 12.49 52.34 -8.47
N ALA A 49 12.98 51.12 -8.22
CA ALA A 49 12.62 49.93 -9.00
C ALA A 49 11.10 49.68 -8.99
N LYS A 50 10.46 49.84 -7.83
CA LYS A 50 9.02 49.65 -7.68
C LYS A 50 8.20 50.74 -8.35
N LEU A 51 8.64 52.02 -8.33
CA LEU A 51 8.01 53.14 -9.03
C LEU A 51 8.13 52.98 -10.55
N ALA A 52 9.30 52.54 -11.02
CA ALA A 52 9.57 52.38 -12.45
C ALA A 52 9.05 51.05 -13.03
N GLY A 53 8.59 50.13 -12.19
CA GLY A 53 8.13 48.78 -12.63
C GLY A 53 9.26 47.88 -13.15
N HIS A 54 10.51 48.17 -12.80
CA HIS A 54 11.67 47.37 -13.24
C HIS A 54 12.05 46.32 -12.21
N ALA A 55 12.78 45.28 -12.69
CA ALA A 55 13.42 44.29 -11.82
C ALA A 55 14.48 45.00 -10.93
N ILE A 56 14.66 44.52 -9.70
CA ILE A 56 15.71 44.94 -8.79
C ILE A 56 17.09 44.47 -9.34
N ASP A 57 18.10 45.32 -9.15
CA ASP A 57 19.48 44.94 -9.50
C ASP A 57 20.01 43.77 -8.69
N ASP A 58 20.96 43.02 -9.26
CA ASP A 58 21.50 41.81 -8.65
C ASP A 58 22.16 42.02 -7.29
N GLU A 59 22.73 43.18 -7.05
CA GLU A 59 23.37 43.50 -5.78
C GLU A 59 22.34 43.77 -4.68
N THR A 60 21.23 44.44 -5.00
CA THR A 60 20.11 44.61 -4.07
C THR A 60 19.38 43.33 -3.85
N ALA A 61 19.24 42.45 -4.86
CA ALA A 61 18.65 41.10 -4.72
C ALA A 61 19.49 40.23 -3.78
N ARG A 62 20.81 40.20 -3.91
CA ARG A 62 21.72 39.50 -2.99
C ARG A 62 21.66 40.05 -1.58
N TRP A 63 21.62 41.36 -1.43
CA TRP A 63 21.48 41.98 -0.13
C TRP A 63 20.14 41.60 0.55
N LEU A 64 19.03 41.57 -0.18
CA LEU A 64 17.73 41.10 0.33
C LEU A 64 17.77 39.63 0.78
N ALA A 65 18.44 38.79 0.02
CA ALA A 65 18.57 37.37 0.34
C ALA A 65 19.39 37.13 1.62
N GLY A 66 20.30 38.04 1.97
CA GLY A 66 21.14 37.95 3.17
C GLY A 66 20.54 38.64 4.41
N LEU A 67 19.33 39.26 4.32
CA LEU A 67 18.70 39.89 5.47
C LEU A 67 18.07 38.87 6.43
N ASP A 68 18.08 39.24 7.70
CA ASP A 68 17.30 38.53 8.73
C ASP A 68 15.79 38.71 8.52
N THR A 69 15.00 37.81 9.13
CA THR A 69 13.54 37.82 9.03
C THR A 69 12.93 39.11 9.54
N THR A 70 13.51 39.70 10.61
CA THR A 70 13.02 40.93 11.24
C THR A 70 13.14 42.13 10.29
N MET A 71 14.23 42.23 9.54
CA MET A 71 14.42 43.34 8.59
C MET A 71 13.58 43.12 7.34
N THR A 72 13.46 41.92 6.85
CA THR A 72 12.58 41.54 5.73
C THR A 72 11.12 41.91 6.03
N ASP A 73 10.63 41.56 7.24
CA ASP A 73 9.27 41.93 7.68
C ASP A 73 9.05 43.43 7.76
N LYS A 74 10.04 44.21 8.22
CA LYS A 74 9.96 45.66 8.22
C LYS A 74 9.86 46.27 6.80
N LEU A 75 10.63 45.70 5.86
CA LEU A 75 10.58 46.12 4.45
C LEU A 75 9.23 45.73 3.82
N ALA A 76 8.66 44.59 4.16
CA ALA A 76 7.36 44.13 3.73
C ALA A 76 6.22 45.00 4.33
N ALA A 77 6.33 45.38 5.62
CA ALA A 77 5.34 46.23 6.27
C ALA A 77 5.23 47.63 5.64
N VAL A 78 6.33 48.15 5.10
CA VAL A 78 6.32 49.41 4.36
C VAL A 78 6.08 49.24 2.86
N GLY A 79 5.81 48.03 2.40
CA GLY A 79 5.43 47.72 1.03
C GLY A 79 6.59 47.74 0.02
N LEU A 80 7.86 47.68 0.44
CA LEU A 80 9.02 47.65 -0.46
C LEU A 80 9.31 46.25 -1.03
N VAL A 81 9.02 45.19 -0.27
CA VAL A 81 9.09 43.80 -0.69
C VAL A 81 7.72 43.16 -0.51
N PRO A 82 7.40 42.07 -1.25
CA PRO A 82 6.17 41.36 -1.02
C PRO A 82 6.17 40.80 0.43
N LYS A 83 5.03 40.88 1.08
CA LYS A 83 4.83 40.31 2.39
C LYS A 83 5.07 38.82 2.27
N ARG A 84 6.03 38.30 3.03
CA ARG A 84 6.22 36.85 3.13
C ARG A 84 4.95 36.29 3.76
N GLU A 85 4.12 35.67 2.96
CA GLU A 85 3.04 34.86 3.54
C GLU A 85 3.71 33.82 4.42
N PRO A 86 3.30 33.65 5.69
CA PRO A 86 3.77 32.54 6.48
C PRO A 86 3.44 31.31 5.64
N ALA A 87 4.48 30.58 5.20
CA ALA A 87 4.29 29.36 4.43
C ALA A 87 3.33 28.51 5.24
N SER A 88 2.12 28.31 4.73
CA SER A 88 1.08 27.58 5.44
C SER A 88 1.68 26.25 5.91
N ILE A 89 1.63 25.99 7.21
CA ILE A 89 2.14 24.75 7.79
C ILE A 89 1.31 23.64 7.18
N THR A 90 1.91 22.92 6.24
CA THR A 90 1.25 21.76 5.65
C THR A 90 1.57 20.55 6.51
N THR A 91 0.62 20.19 7.36
CA THR A 91 0.77 19.02 8.24
C THR A 91 0.67 17.73 7.45
N ILE A 92 1.29 16.66 7.99
CA ILE A 92 1.19 15.30 7.40
C ILE A 92 -0.27 14.92 7.22
N VAL A 93 -1.11 15.07 8.25
CA VAL A 93 -2.53 14.69 8.20
C VAL A 93 -3.29 15.48 7.14
N GLY A 94 -3.09 16.80 7.06
CA GLY A 94 -3.77 17.66 6.08
C GLY A 94 -3.40 17.28 4.65
N PHE A 95 -2.10 17.09 4.38
CA PHE A 95 -1.61 16.70 3.07
C PHE A 95 -2.12 15.32 2.64
N LEU A 96 -2.03 14.30 3.51
CA LEU A 96 -2.42 12.93 3.17
C LEU A 96 -3.93 12.82 2.97
N ALA A 97 -4.73 13.45 3.81
CA ALA A 97 -6.19 13.50 3.65
C ALA A 97 -6.59 14.13 2.31
N GLU A 98 -5.98 15.26 1.95
CA GLU A 98 -6.20 15.91 0.67
C GLU A 98 -5.72 15.03 -0.51
N TYR A 99 -4.56 14.40 -0.40
CA TYR A 99 -4.04 13.51 -1.42
C TYR A 99 -4.99 12.35 -1.69
N VAL A 100 -5.44 11.67 -0.64
CA VAL A 100 -6.34 10.50 -0.77
C VAL A 100 -7.72 10.90 -1.30
N SER A 101 -8.26 12.05 -0.86
CA SER A 101 -9.58 12.52 -1.28
C SER A 101 -9.63 12.88 -2.77
N ARG A 102 -8.56 13.49 -3.30
CA ARG A 102 -8.45 13.88 -4.72
C ARG A 102 -8.27 12.68 -5.69
N ARG A 103 -7.86 11.52 -5.18
CA ARG A 103 -7.60 10.34 -6.01
C ARG A 103 -8.87 9.51 -6.18
N THR A 104 -9.80 10.04 -6.99
CA THR A 104 -11.03 9.34 -7.38
C THR A 104 -10.78 8.29 -8.48
N ASP A 105 -9.63 8.38 -9.14
CA ASP A 105 -9.15 7.48 -10.20
C ASP A 105 -8.71 6.09 -9.71
N VAL A 106 -8.62 5.86 -8.39
CA VAL A 106 -8.17 4.59 -7.81
C VAL A 106 -9.30 3.84 -7.14
N LYS A 107 -9.21 2.50 -7.18
CA LYS A 107 -10.20 1.60 -6.56
C LYS A 107 -10.28 1.79 -5.04
N PRO A 108 -11.46 1.60 -4.43
CA PRO A 108 -11.65 1.70 -2.98
C PRO A 108 -10.64 0.87 -2.18
N ALA A 109 -10.34 -0.36 -2.64
CA ALA A 109 -9.36 -1.24 -2.00
C ALA A 109 -7.93 -0.66 -1.99
N THR A 110 -7.55 0.15 -2.99
CA THR A 110 -6.25 0.83 -3.02
C THR A 110 -6.22 1.96 -1.99
N ARG A 111 -7.30 2.75 -1.90
CA ARG A 111 -7.42 3.80 -0.88
C ARG A 111 -7.33 3.24 0.53
N GLU A 112 -7.91 2.07 0.77
CA GLU A 112 -7.83 1.41 2.08
C GLU A 112 -6.39 1.02 2.45
N VAL A 113 -5.59 0.52 1.49
CA VAL A 113 -4.16 0.23 1.74
C VAL A 113 -3.37 1.52 1.97
N TRP A 114 -3.72 2.61 1.30
CA TRP A 114 -3.11 3.92 1.55
C TRP A 114 -3.40 4.43 2.96
N ARG A 115 -4.66 4.32 3.44
CA ARG A 115 -5.05 4.69 4.82
C ARG A 115 -4.23 3.94 5.88
N GLN A 116 -3.89 2.68 5.63
CA GLN A 116 -3.00 1.95 6.54
C GLN A 116 -1.59 2.55 6.57
N THR A 117 -1.06 3.01 5.42
CA THR A 117 0.26 3.68 5.37
C THR A 117 0.19 5.07 5.99
N GLU A 118 -0.89 5.82 5.72
CA GLU A 118 -1.20 7.10 6.35
C GLU A 118 -1.20 6.97 7.88
N ARG A 119 -1.90 5.97 8.42
CA ARG A 119 -1.91 5.69 9.86
C ARG A 119 -0.49 5.46 10.41
N ASN A 120 0.29 4.59 9.78
CA ASN A 120 1.66 4.36 10.22
C ASN A 120 2.54 5.61 10.16
N LEU A 121 2.38 6.47 9.15
CA LEU A 121 3.10 7.76 9.07
C LEU A 121 2.69 8.70 10.21
N MET A 122 1.39 8.77 10.52
CA MET A 122 0.89 9.60 11.63
C MET A 122 1.31 9.06 13.01
N GLU A 123 1.36 7.74 13.17
CA GLU A 123 1.86 7.08 14.40
C GLU A 123 3.35 7.33 14.61
N CYS A 124 4.15 7.25 13.53
CA CYS A 124 5.60 7.45 13.60
C CYS A 124 6.00 8.91 13.85
N TYR A 125 5.37 9.84 13.13
CA TYR A 125 5.83 11.23 13.09
C TYR A 125 4.96 12.22 13.86
N GLY A 126 3.73 11.82 14.21
CA GLY A 126 2.69 12.72 14.71
C GLY A 126 1.90 13.39 13.56
N ALA A 127 0.58 13.42 13.71
CA ALA A 127 -0.35 13.90 12.67
C ALA A 127 -0.12 15.38 12.31
N GLN A 128 0.27 16.22 13.29
CA GLN A 128 0.44 17.66 13.13
C GLN A 128 1.86 18.09 12.73
N ARG A 129 2.77 17.14 12.49
CA ARG A 129 4.13 17.45 12.07
C ARG A 129 4.14 18.15 10.70
N ASP A 130 4.93 19.19 10.56
CA ASP A 130 5.14 19.89 9.28
C ASP A 130 5.86 18.94 8.30
N LEU A 131 5.30 18.79 7.11
CA LEU A 131 5.84 17.96 6.05
C LEU A 131 7.29 18.31 5.68
N ARG A 132 7.65 19.59 5.80
CA ARG A 132 9.00 20.12 5.49
C ARG A 132 10.07 19.73 6.48
N THR A 133 9.70 19.25 7.68
CA THR A 133 10.64 18.81 8.71
C THR A 133 11.00 17.33 8.59
N ILE A 134 10.50 16.66 7.55
CA ILE A 134 10.81 15.28 7.26
C ILE A 134 11.93 15.27 6.22
N ASP A 135 13.14 15.05 6.68
CA ASP A 135 14.35 14.85 5.86
C ASP A 135 14.61 13.35 5.62
N GLU A 136 15.73 13.02 5.00
CA GLU A 136 16.11 11.64 4.68
C GLU A 136 16.34 10.80 5.93
N THR A 137 16.96 11.36 6.97
CA THR A 137 17.21 10.68 8.24
C THR A 137 15.89 10.32 8.93
N VAL A 138 14.97 11.29 9.00
CA VAL A 138 13.63 11.07 9.54
C VAL A 138 12.84 10.03 8.71
N ALA A 139 13.05 10.00 7.38
CA ALA A 139 12.41 8.99 6.55
C ALA A 139 12.95 7.57 6.79
N GLU A 140 14.23 7.42 7.15
CA GLU A 140 14.78 6.13 7.59
C GLU A 140 14.19 5.67 8.93
N ASP A 141 13.90 6.59 9.86
CA ASP A 141 13.25 6.28 11.12
C ASP A 141 11.88 5.61 10.90
N PHE A 142 11.18 5.95 9.84
CA PHE A 142 9.93 5.27 9.50
C PHE A 142 10.14 3.78 9.19
N LYS A 143 11.20 3.42 8.50
CA LYS A 143 11.54 2.02 8.24
C LYS A 143 11.85 1.28 9.55
N ILE A 144 12.60 1.92 10.45
CA ILE A 144 12.93 1.35 11.77
C ILE A 144 11.64 1.19 12.59
N PHE A 145 10.76 2.19 12.58
CA PHE A 145 9.45 2.13 13.24
C PHE A 145 8.62 0.93 12.74
N LEU A 146 8.50 0.74 11.41
CA LEU A 146 7.75 -0.38 10.84
C LEU A 146 8.34 -1.75 11.23
N HIS A 147 9.66 -1.85 11.39
CA HIS A 147 10.31 -3.06 11.91
C HIS A 147 9.98 -3.29 13.39
N LYS A 148 10.01 -2.25 14.23
CA LYS A 148 9.63 -2.34 15.64
C LYS A 148 8.19 -2.75 15.85
N GLU A 149 7.28 -2.32 14.96
CA GLU A 149 5.89 -2.76 14.93
C GLU A 149 5.71 -4.23 14.50
N GLY A 150 6.79 -4.96 14.20
CA GLY A 150 6.77 -6.36 13.82
C GLY A 150 6.14 -6.64 12.45
N LEU A 151 6.12 -5.67 11.55
CA LEU A 151 5.54 -5.86 10.23
C LEU A 151 6.43 -6.74 9.35
N ALA A 152 5.81 -7.62 8.57
CA ALA A 152 6.54 -8.48 7.63
C ALA A 152 7.32 -7.65 6.58
N PRO A 153 8.52 -8.12 6.13
CA PRO A 153 9.37 -7.38 5.16
C PRO A 153 8.64 -6.91 3.90
N THR A 154 7.75 -7.74 3.36
CA THR A 154 6.92 -7.40 2.19
C THR A 154 5.92 -6.27 2.50
N THR A 155 5.40 -6.21 3.73
CA THR A 155 4.51 -5.14 4.17
C THR A 155 5.30 -3.84 4.33
N ILE A 156 6.48 -3.89 4.94
CA ILE A 156 7.38 -2.74 5.10
C ILE A 156 7.74 -2.16 3.72
N ALA A 157 8.20 -3.00 2.79
CA ALA A 157 8.51 -2.56 1.43
C ALA A 157 7.31 -1.87 0.76
N LYS A 158 6.10 -2.38 0.97
CA LYS A 158 4.88 -1.79 0.42
C LYS A 158 4.52 -0.46 1.09
N ARG A 159 4.69 -0.33 2.41
CA ARG A 159 4.51 0.94 3.14
C ARG A 159 5.49 2.01 2.65
N LEU A 160 6.77 1.67 2.51
CA LEU A 160 7.79 2.57 1.98
C LEU A 160 7.50 2.98 0.52
N GLN A 161 7.02 2.07 -0.32
CA GLN A 161 6.60 2.39 -1.68
C GLN A 161 5.48 3.44 -1.70
N PHE A 162 4.50 3.32 -0.81
CA PHE A 162 3.41 4.30 -0.72
C PHE A 162 3.86 5.62 -0.09
N ALA A 163 4.71 5.59 0.94
CA ALA A 163 5.32 6.81 1.47
C ALA A 163 6.08 7.57 0.37
N LYS A 164 6.94 6.86 -0.39
CA LYS A 164 7.64 7.43 -1.55
C LYS A 164 6.67 8.05 -2.58
N GLN A 165 5.54 7.40 -2.83
CA GLN A 165 4.50 7.91 -3.73
C GLN A 165 3.85 9.20 -3.20
N PHE A 166 3.51 9.25 -1.91
CA PHE A 166 2.91 10.42 -1.28
C PHE A 166 3.86 11.62 -1.31
N PHE A 167 5.10 11.41 -0.88
CA PHE A 167 6.09 12.49 -0.86
C PHE A 167 6.53 12.94 -2.25
N ARG A 168 6.49 12.06 -3.26
CA ARG A 168 6.64 12.48 -4.67
C ARG A 168 5.52 13.44 -5.10
N ALA A 169 4.29 13.21 -4.64
CA ALA A 169 3.19 14.13 -4.90
C ALA A 169 3.37 15.47 -4.18
N ALA A 170 3.94 15.47 -2.97
CA ALA A 170 4.27 16.69 -2.23
C ALA A 170 5.33 17.54 -2.98
N VAL A 171 6.38 16.90 -3.53
CA VAL A 171 7.37 17.57 -4.39
C VAL A 171 6.70 18.16 -5.64
N LYS A 172 5.86 17.39 -6.33
CA LYS A 172 5.13 17.86 -7.52
C LYS A 172 4.24 19.09 -7.22
N ARG A 173 3.70 19.17 -5.99
CA ARG A 173 2.91 20.32 -5.50
C ARG A 173 3.78 21.43 -4.93
N LYS A 174 5.10 21.34 -4.99
CA LYS A 174 6.06 22.32 -4.46
C LYS A 174 5.91 22.57 -2.94
N LEU A 175 5.42 21.59 -2.19
CA LEU A 175 5.29 21.67 -0.73
C LEU A 175 6.63 21.37 -0.04
N ILE A 176 7.46 20.53 -0.65
CA ILE A 176 8.82 20.18 -0.22
C ILE A 176 9.77 20.20 -1.44
N PRO A 177 11.06 20.45 -1.25
CA PRO A 177 12.03 20.56 -2.35
C PRO A 177 12.42 19.20 -2.94
N ALA A 178 12.54 18.17 -2.12
CA ALA A 178 12.96 16.82 -2.51
C ALA A 178 12.11 15.76 -1.80
N ASN A 179 12.15 14.53 -2.30
CA ASN A 179 11.44 13.41 -1.68
C ASN A 179 12.32 12.71 -0.66
N PRO A 180 12.07 12.82 0.65
CA PRO A 180 12.93 12.23 1.68
C PRO A 180 12.95 10.70 1.67
N PHE A 181 11.97 10.06 1.02
CA PHE A 181 11.91 8.62 0.88
C PHE A 181 12.59 8.11 -0.40
N ALA A 182 13.25 8.96 -1.21
CA ALA A 182 13.78 8.57 -2.51
C ALA A 182 14.69 7.33 -2.43
N GLU A 183 15.60 7.30 -1.47
CA GLU A 183 16.59 6.24 -1.30
C GLU A 183 16.18 5.19 -0.25
N VAL A 184 15.13 5.46 0.54
CA VAL A 184 14.67 4.52 1.56
C VAL A 184 14.02 3.30 0.93
N THR A 185 14.68 2.16 1.03
CA THR A 185 14.22 0.89 0.44
C THR A 185 14.18 -0.24 1.47
N ALA A 186 13.35 -1.23 1.20
CA ALA A 186 13.35 -2.51 1.90
C ALA A 186 13.26 -3.65 0.89
N LYS A 187 14.07 -4.69 1.08
CA LYS A 187 14.01 -5.89 0.25
C LYS A 187 12.74 -6.66 0.62
N ALA A 188 11.88 -6.88 -0.37
CA ALA A 188 10.71 -7.76 -0.24
C ALA A 188 11.14 -9.14 -0.73
N THR A 189 11.57 -10.01 0.18
CA THR A 189 11.80 -11.42 -0.12
C THR A 189 10.49 -12.18 -0.05
N MET A 190 10.29 -13.13 -0.97
CA MET A 190 9.21 -14.10 -0.85
C MET A 190 9.49 -14.98 0.37
N ASN A 191 8.44 -15.31 1.13
CA ASN A 191 8.55 -16.30 2.19
C ASN A 191 8.20 -17.67 1.59
N PRO A 192 9.17 -18.61 1.44
CA PRO A 192 8.94 -19.93 0.87
C PRO A 192 7.94 -20.77 1.68
N GLU A 193 7.85 -20.57 3.00
CA GLU A 193 6.89 -21.27 3.87
C GLU A 193 5.42 -21.01 3.49
N ARG A 194 5.16 -19.99 2.66
CA ARG A 194 3.83 -19.68 2.15
C ARG A 194 3.53 -20.35 0.82
N GLU A 195 4.45 -21.10 0.26
CA GLU A 195 4.23 -21.91 -0.92
C GLU A 195 3.60 -23.24 -0.51
N TRP A 196 2.56 -23.61 -1.22
CA TRP A 196 1.84 -24.85 -0.97
C TRP A 196 1.26 -25.36 -2.28
N PHE A 197 1.58 -26.62 -2.59
CA PHE A 197 1.02 -27.29 -3.76
C PHE A 197 -0.21 -28.10 -3.33
N VAL A 198 -1.38 -27.70 -3.83
CA VAL A 198 -2.63 -28.43 -3.59
C VAL A 198 -2.72 -29.56 -4.60
N THR A 199 -2.65 -30.80 -4.13
CA THR A 199 -2.67 -31.98 -4.99
C THR A 199 -4.05 -32.21 -5.62
N ARG A 200 -4.13 -33.11 -6.60
CA ARG A 200 -5.42 -33.53 -7.19
C ARG A 200 -6.23 -34.34 -6.19
N GLU A 201 -5.57 -35.16 -5.36
CA GLU A 201 -6.17 -35.98 -4.28
C GLU A 201 -6.78 -35.03 -3.21
N ASP A 202 -6.06 -34.03 -2.76
CA ASP A 202 -6.60 -33.04 -1.82
C ASP A 202 -7.79 -32.29 -2.42
N THR A 203 -7.71 -31.98 -3.72
CA THR A 203 -8.81 -31.33 -4.44
C THR A 203 -10.05 -32.25 -4.51
N ALA A 204 -9.89 -33.54 -4.76
CA ALA A 204 -10.98 -34.50 -4.74
C ALA A 204 -11.64 -34.61 -3.36
N LYS A 205 -10.83 -34.67 -2.29
CA LYS A 205 -11.35 -34.62 -0.90
C LYS A 205 -12.12 -33.33 -0.62
N LEU A 206 -11.62 -32.18 -1.09
CA LEU A 206 -12.32 -30.88 -0.95
C LEU A 206 -13.68 -30.90 -1.66
N LEU A 207 -13.71 -31.35 -2.92
CA LEU A 207 -14.94 -31.38 -3.71
C LEU A 207 -15.99 -32.30 -3.07
N SER A 208 -15.58 -33.45 -2.54
CA SER A 208 -16.45 -34.38 -1.82
C SER A 208 -16.96 -33.81 -0.50
N ALA A 209 -16.19 -32.96 0.17
CA ALA A 209 -16.55 -32.29 1.42
C ALA A 209 -17.46 -31.05 1.23
N CYS A 210 -17.64 -30.58 -0.02
CA CYS A 210 -18.54 -29.47 -0.33
C CYS A 210 -20.00 -29.93 -0.23
N ARG A 211 -20.82 -29.21 0.57
CA ARG A 211 -22.24 -29.57 0.81
C ARG A 211 -23.18 -29.05 -0.28
N ASN A 212 -22.78 -28.06 -1.06
CA ASN A 212 -23.56 -27.45 -2.11
C ASN A 212 -22.72 -27.24 -3.37
N ILE A 213 -23.41 -27.10 -4.48
CA ILE A 213 -22.81 -26.94 -5.78
C ILE A 213 -21.99 -25.65 -5.91
N ASP A 214 -22.40 -24.54 -5.32
CA ASP A 214 -21.64 -23.28 -5.33
C ASP A 214 -20.22 -23.45 -4.83
N TRP A 215 -20.04 -24.17 -3.72
CA TRP A 215 -18.72 -24.43 -3.16
C TRP A 215 -17.89 -25.38 -3.99
N ARG A 216 -18.51 -26.37 -4.66
CA ARG A 216 -17.82 -27.23 -5.63
C ARG A 216 -17.30 -26.39 -6.80
N VAL A 217 -18.15 -25.50 -7.32
CA VAL A 217 -17.80 -24.55 -8.40
C VAL A 217 -16.67 -23.60 -7.96
N ILE A 218 -16.75 -23.00 -6.78
CA ILE A 218 -15.72 -22.10 -6.26
C ILE A 218 -14.35 -22.79 -6.17
N VAL A 219 -14.33 -24.03 -5.67
CA VAL A 219 -13.12 -24.85 -5.58
C VAL A 219 -12.60 -25.20 -6.98
N ALA A 220 -13.47 -25.67 -7.88
CA ALA A 220 -13.10 -26.07 -9.22
C ALA A 220 -12.58 -24.90 -10.07
N LEU A 221 -13.25 -23.76 -10.06
CA LEU A 221 -12.80 -22.55 -10.76
C LEU A 221 -11.45 -22.06 -10.22
N SER A 222 -11.25 -22.13 -8.91
CA SER A 222 -9.98 -21.70 -8.30
C SER A 222 -8.84 -22.68 -8.59
N ARG A 223 -9.10 -23.99 -8.54
CA ARG A 223 -8.07 -25.03 -8.64
C ARG A 223 -7.83 -25.48 -10.10
N PHE A 224 -8.87 -25.82 -10.82
CA PHE A 224 -8.75 -26.31 -12.21
C PHE A 224 -8.81 -25.17 -13.23
N GLY A 225 -9.66 -24.16 -13.01
CA GLY A 225 -9.72 -22.98 -13.87
C GLY A 225 -8.60 -21.96 -13.61
N GLY A 226 -7.94 -22.02 -12.45
CA GLY A 226 -6.90 -21.09 -12.05
C GLY A 226 -7.39 -19.64 -11.86
N LEU A 227 -8.68 -19.41 -11.57
CA LEU A 227 -9.27 -18.09 -11.41
C LEU A 227 -8.85 -17.43 -10.09
N ARG A 228 -8.82 -16.08 -10.11
CA ARG A 228 -8.62 -15.31 -8.88
C ARG A 228 -9.89 -15.31 -8.04
N CYS A 229 -9.83 -15.93 -6.88
CA CYS A 229 -10.92 -15.92 -5.91
C CYS A 229 -10.71 -14.77 -4.90
N PRO A 230 -11.76 -13.99 -4.55
CA PRO A 230 -13.14 -14.19 -4.98
C PRO A 230 -13.53 -13.54 -6.32
N SER A 231 -12.79 -12.54 -6.80
CA SER A 231 -13.25 -11.59 -7.82
C SER A 231 -13.61 -12.21 -9.17
N GLU A 232 -12.76 -13.08 -9.74
CA GLU A 232 -13.03 -13.68 -11.05
C GLU A 232 -14.00 -14.87 -10.95
N VAL A 233 -13.93 -15.59 -9.81
CA VAL A 233 -14.81 -16.74 -9.56
C VAL A 233 -16.26 -16.31 -9.42
N LEU A 234 -16.51 -15.24 -8.65
CA LEU A 234 -17.88 -14.81 -8.34
C LEU A 234 -18.53 -13.96 -9.44
N THR A 235 -17.74 -13.40 -10.36
CA THR A 235 -18.25 -12.59 -11.48
C THR A 235 -18.47 -13.38 -12.76
N LEU A 236 -18.07 -14.67 -12.81
CA LEU A 236 -18.27 -15.51 -14.00
C LEU A 236 -19.76 -15.73 -14.26
N LYS A 237 -20.17 -15.49 -15.49
CA LYS A 237 -21.55 -15.68 -15.95
C LYS A 237 -21.67 -16.91 -16.83
N TRP A 238 -22.86 -17.50 -16.90
CA TRP A 238 -23.13 -18.61 -17.79
C TRP A 238 -22.94 -18.23 -19.27
N ALA A 239 -23.25 -16.99 -19.65
CA ALA A 239 -23.03 -16.47 -20.98
C ALA A 239 -21.55 -16.35 -21.39
N ASP A 240 -20.65 -16.38 -20.43
CA ASP A 240 -19.20 -16.36 -20.69
C ASP A 240 -18.63 -17.74 -21.04
N VAL A 241 -19.39 -18.83 -20.85
CA VAL A 241 -18.96 -20.21 -21.11
C VAL A 241 -19.35 -20.64 -22.49
N ASP A 242 -18.36 -20.80 -23.36
CA ASP A 242 -18.51 -21.34 -24.71
C ASP A 242 -18.32 -22.87 -24.70
N TRP A 243 -19.39 -23.58 -24.51
CA TRP A 243 -19.42 -25.05 -24.41
C TRP A 243 -18.97 -25.75 -25.68
N ASN A 244 -19.28 -25.17 -26.84
CA ASN A 244 -18.99 -25.74 -28.15
C ASN A 244 -17.50 -25.69 -28.47
N ASN A 245 -16.87 -24.54 -28.19
CA ASN A 245 -15.45 -24.35 -28.44
C ASN A 245 -14.57 -24.70 -27.24
N GLY A 246 -15.14 -25.20 -26.15
CA GLY A 246 -14.41 -25.65 -24.96
C GLY A 246 -13.57 -24.55 -24.32
N ARG A 247 -14.08 -23.33 -24.20
CA ARG A 247 -13.40 -22.18 -23.62
C ARG A 247 -14.36 -21.25 -22.89
N PHE A 248 -13.83 -20.39 -22.03
CA PHE A 248 -14.65 -19.41 -21.35
C PHE A 248 -13.93 -18.07 -21.20
N ARG A 249 -14.71 -17.00 -21.16
CA ARG A 249 -14.25 -15.64 -20.99
C ARG A 249 -14.19 -15.29 -19.50
N ILE A 250 -13.09 -14.73 -19.07
CA ILE A 250 -12.88 -14.31 -17.69
C ILE A 250 -12.74 -12.79 -17.64
N HIS A 251 -13.62 -12.13 -16.91
CA HIS A 251 -13.49 -10.71 -16.59
C HIS A 251 -12.53 -10.54 -15.42
N SER A 252 -11.54 -9.65 -15.57
CA SER A 252 -10.46 -9.45 -14.62
C SER A 252 -10.56 -8.10 -13.91
N PRO A 253 -11.35 -7.97 -12.83
CA PRO A 253 -11.52 -6.71 -12.11
C PRO A 253 -10.20 -6.11 -11.58
N LYS A 254 -9.17 -6.94 -11.41
CA LYS A 254 -7.85 -6.47 -10.95
C LYS A 254 -7.08 -5.70 -12.02
N THR A 255 -7.25 -6.04 -13.29
CA THR A 255 -6.46 -5.54 -14.42
C THR A 255 -7.27 -4.76 -15.45
N GLU A 256 -8.57 -4.57 -15.25
CA GLU A 256 -9.49 -3.87 -16.16
C GLU A 256 -9.09 -2.43 -16.51
N HIS A 257 -8.28 -1.77 -15.62
CA HIS A 257 -7.77 -0.42 -15.86
C HIS A 257 -6.57 -0.38 -16.84
N HIS A 258 -6.08 -1.53 -17.28
CA HIS A 258 -5.07 -1.63 -18.32
C HIS A 258 -5.73 -1.98 -19.66
N PRO A 259 -5.50 -1.23 -20.74
CA PRO A 259 -6.07 -1.53 -22.06
C PRO A 259 -5.80 -2.97 -22.49
N GLY A 260 -6.84 -3.68 -22.90
CA GLY A 260 -6.76 -5.07 -23.36
C GLY A 260 -6.49 -6.13 -22.29
N LYS A 261 -6.60 -5.77 -20.98
CA LYS A 261 -6.43 -6.69 -19.84
C LYS A 261 -7.66 -6.79 -18.93
N ASP A 262 -8.77 -6.29 -19.40
CA ASP A 262 -10.08 -6.39 -18.77
C ASP A 262 -10.67 -7.79 -18.87
N THR A 263 -10.42 -8.49 -19.98
CA THR A 263 -10.90 -9.85 -20.25
C THR A 263 -9.78 -10.76 -20.78
N ARG A 264 -9.97 -12.06 -20.64
CA ARG A 264 -9.15 -13.09 -21.27
C ARG A 264 -9.96 -14.36 -21.55
N MET A 265 -9.48 -15.17 -22.47
CA MET A 265 -10.01 -16.51 -22.72
C MET A 265 -9.18 -17.56 -22.01
N ALA A 266 -9.82 -18.57 -21.43
CA ALA A 266 -9.16 -19.74 -20.87
C ALA A 266 -9.83 -21.02 -21.37
N PRO A 267 -9.09 -22.16 -21.47
CA PRO A 267 -9.68 -23.44 -21.83
C PRO A 267 -10.64 -23.93 -20.75
N LEU A 268 -11.75 -24.50 -21.18
CA LEU A 268 -12.66 -25.24 -20.32
C LEU A 268 -12.11 -26.65 -20.10
N PHE A 269 -11.17 -26.75 -19.15
CA PHE A 269 -10.49 -28.01 -18.84
C PHE A 269 -11.50 -29.12 -18.47
N PRO A 270 -11.23 -30.39 -18.80
CA PRO A 270 -12.19 -31.49 -18.59
C PRO A 270 -12.69 -31.61 -17.16
N GLU A 271 -11.80 -31.44 -16.16
CA GLU A 271 -12.13 -31.52 -14.73
C GLU A 271 -13.07 -30.36 -14.30
N LEU A 272 -12.88 -29.19 -14.89
CA LEU A 272 -13.74 -28.03 -14.65
C LEU A 272 -15.08 -28.17 -15.36
N ARG A 273 -15.07 -28.69 -16.60
CA ARG A 273 -16.25 -28.83 -17.45
C ARG A 273 -17.31 -29.70 -16.75
N ALA A 274 -16.94 -30.86 -16.25
CA ALA A 274 -17.87 -31.76 -15.58
C ALA A 274 -18.60 -31.09 -14.39
N ILE A 275 -17.89 -30.30 -13.59
CA ILE A 275 -18.47 -29.59 -12.42
C ILE A 275 -19.36 -28.44 -12.88
N LEU A 276 -19.01 -27.75 -13.96
CA LEU A 276 -19.85 -26.67 -14.48
C LEU A 276 -21.11 -27.19 -15.17
N GLU A 277 -21.06 -28.37 -15.82
CA GLU A 277 -22.25 -29.03 -16.37
C GLU A 277 -23.22 -29.42 -15.24
N GLU A 278 -22.75 -30.08 -14.18
CA GLU A 278 -23.53 -30.37 -12.97
C GLU A 278 -24.15 -29.08 -12.36
N ALA A 279 -23.35 -28.00 -12.27
CA ALA A 279 -23.83 -26.74 -11.72
C ALA A 279 -24.89 -26.08 -12.63
N ARG A 280 -24.78 -26.24 -13.93
CA ARG A 280 -25.74 -25.70 -14.88
C ARG A 280 -27.09 -26.45 -14.80
N GLU A 281 -27.07 -27.78 -14.66
CA GLU A 281 -28.26 -28.58 -14.43
C GLU A 281 -28.98 -28.22 -13.12
N ALA A 282 -28.20 -27.89 -12.07
CA ALA A 282 -28.76 -27.48 -10.77
C ALA A 282 -29.13 -25.98 -10.69
N ALA A 283 -28.82 -25.19 -11.71
CA ALA A 283 -29.07 -23.75 -11.69
C ALA A 283 -30.56 -23.44 -11.86
N ALA A 284 -31.03 -22.42 -11.13
CA ALA A 284 -32.40 -21.93 -11.33
C ALA A 284 -32.56 -21.34 -12.73
N GLU A 285 -33.80 -21.40 -13.23
CA GLU A 285 -34.15 -20.78 -14.53
C GLU A 285 -33.82 -19.28 -14.51
N GLY A 286 -33.15 -18.78 -15.54
CA GLY A 286 -32.73 -17.38 -15.62
C GLY A 286 -31.48 -17.04 -14.79
N ALA A 287 -30.81 -18.01 -14.15
CA ALA A 287 -29.57 -17.75 -13.41
C ALA A 287 -28.51 -17.12 -14.31
N VAL A 288 -28.01 -15.96 -13.93
CA VAL A 288 -26.98 -15.21 -14.67
C VAL A 288 -25.57 -15.66 -14.34
N HIS A 289 -25.27 -15.84 -13.06
CA HIS A 289 -23.94 -16.18 -12.59
C HIS A 289 -23.78 -17.68 -12.32
N VAL A 290 -22.56 -18.16 -12.54
CA VAL A 290 -22.21 -19.57 -12.32
C VAL A 290 -22.25 -19.93 -10.82
N VAL A 291 -21.80 -19.04 -9.94
CA VAL A 291 -22.01 -19.16 -8.48
C VAL A 291 -23.30 -18.44 -8.12
N SER A 292 -24.29 -19.16 -7.62
CA SER A 292 -25.66 -18.66 -7.42
C SER A 292 -25.80 -17.68 -6.25
N ASN A 293 -24.95 -17.77 -5.24
CA ASN A 293 -25.07 -16.99 -4.00
C ASN A 293 -24.74 -15.50 -4.19
N ASP A 294 -25.78 -14.68 -4.34
CA ASP A 294 -25.65 -13.22 -4.52
C ASP A 294 -25.08 -12.49 -3.30
N ALA A 295 -25.24 -13.02 -2.09
CA ALA A 295 -24.71 -12.41 -0.89
C ALA A 295 -23.16 -12.27 -0.94
N TYR A 296 -22.47 -13.19 -1.61
CA TYR A 296 -21.03 -13.10 -1.82
C TYR A 296 -20.65 -11.93 -2.74
N ARG A 297 -21.46 -11.63 -3.76
CA ARG A 297 -21.24 -10.51 -4.68
C ARG A 297 -21.61 -9.18 -4.04
N ALA A 298 -22.73 -9.12 -3.34
CA ALA A 298 -23.18 -7.92 -2.64
C ALA A 298 -22.16 -7.42 -1.60
N ALA A 299 -21.41 -8.34 -0.96
CA ALA A 299 -20.32 -7.96 -0.06
C ALA A 299 -19.19 -7.18 -0.78
N ALA A 300 -19.00 -7.38 -2.08
CA ALA A 300 -18.00 -6.66 -2.86
C ALA A 300 -18.43 -5.25 -3.26
N ASP A 301 -19.71 -4.92 -3.24
CA ASP A 301 -20.24 -3.59 -3.57
C ASP A 301 -20.06 -2.58 -2.42
N THR A 302 -19.59 -3.06 -1.27
CA THR A 302 -19.25 -2.21 -0.13
C THR A 302 -17.90 -1.51 -0.29
N PRO A 303 -17.58 -0.44 0.48
CA PRO A 303 -16.33 0.32 0.35
C PRO A 303 -15.03 -0.49 0.41
N GLY A 304 -15.05 -1.66 1.07
CA GLY A 304 -13.91 -2.59 1.12
C GLY A 304 -13.72 -3.43 -0.14
N GLY A 305 -14.72 -3.43 -1.06
CA GLY A 305 -14.72 -4.23 -2.27
C GLY A 305 -14.62 -5.73 -1.98
N TRP A 306 -13.97 -6.47 -2.86
CA TRP A 306 -13.79 -7.93 -2.75
C TRP A 306 -13.14 -8.41 -1.44
N ARG A 307 -12.55 -7.53 -0.63
CA ARG A 307 -12.02 -7.86 0.70
C ARG A 307 -13.11 -8.21 1.71
N ASN A 308 -14.31 -7.65 1.53
CA ASN A 308 -15.45 -7.90 2.41
C ASN A 308 -16.15 -9.22 2.09
N CYS A 309 -15.80 -9.86 0.96
CA CYS A 309 -16.30 -11.17 0.62
C CYS A 309 -15.53 -12.25 1.40
N ASN A 310 -16.05 -12.62 2.57
CA ASN A 310 -15.40 -13.59 3.47
C ASN A 310 -15.73 -15.03 3.08
N LEU A 311 -15.04 -15.56 2.08
CA LEU A 311 -15.08 -16.99 1.75
C LEU A 311 -14.19 -17.84 2.66
N ARG A 312 -13.22 -17.22 3.37
CA ARG A 312 -12.23 -17.93 4.17
C ARG A 312 -12.85 -18.81 5.26
N THR A 313 -13.78 -18.26 6.02
CA THR A 313 -14.38 -18.98 7.16
C THR A 313 -15.08 -20.25 6.71
N GLN A 314 -15.86 -20.19 5.65
CA GLN A 314 -16.55 -21.38 5.12
C GLN A 314 -15.56 -22.36 4.46
N PHE A 315 -14.54 -21.88 3.78
CA PHE A 315 -13.52 -22.75 3.18
C PHE A 315 -12.73 -23.51 4.26
N LEU A 316 -12.39 -22.90 5.38
CA LEU A 316 -11.75 -23.59 6.51
C LEU A 316 -12.65 -24.70 7.10
N ARG A 317 -13.96 -24.49 7.13
CA ARG A 317 -14.92 -25.54 7.55
C ARG A 317 -14.95 -26.70 6.54
N ILE A 318 -14.79 -26.42 5.24
CA ILE A 318 -14.69 -27.45 4.20
C ILE A 318 -13.39 -28.25 4.35
N LEU A 319 -12.25 -27.58 4.54
CA LEU A 319 -10.96 -28.23 4.79
C LEU A 319 -11.05 -29.18 5.99
N LYS A 320 -11.61 -28.72 7.12
CA LYS A 320 -11.79 -29.56 8.30
C LYS A 320 -12.65 -30.81 8.01
N ARG A 321 -13.74 -30.67 7.23
CA ARG A 321 -14.57 -31.84 6.82
C ARG A 321 -13.84 -32.77 5.87
N ALA A 322 -12.97 -32.23 5.02
CA ALA A 322 -12.15 -33.02 4.12
C ALA A 322 -10.99 -33.76 4.83
N GLY A 323 -10.78 -33.52 6.12
CA GLY A 323 -9.63 -34.02 6.86
C GLY A 323 -8.30 -33.42 6.44
N LEU A 324 -8.32 -32.19 5.92
CA LEU A 324 -7.14 -31.49 5.43
C LEU A 324 -6.74 -30.35 6.36
N GLU A 325 -5.43 -30.22 6.59
CA GLU A 325 -4.89 -29.07 7.31
C GLU A 325 -4.95 -27.79 6.47
N PRO A 326 -5.25 -26.64 7.09
CA PRO A 326 -5.25 -25.37 6.41
C PRO A 326 -3.87 -24.97 5.94
N TRP A 327 -3.72 -24.67 4.66
CA TRP A 327 -2.49 -24.16 4.07
C TRP A 327 -2.46 -22.63 3.94
N PRO A 328 -1.28 -22.02 3.80
CA PRO A 328 -1.14 -20.59 3.55
C PRO A 328 -1.81 -20.16 2.25
N ARG A 329 -2.37 -18.93 2.21
CA ARG A 329 -2.95 -18.32 0.99
C ARG A 329 -3.97 -19.22 0.26
N LEU A 330 -4.93 -19.75 0.98
CA LEU A 330 -5.89 -20.78 0.59
C LEU A 330 -6.20 -20.87 -0.92
N PHE A 331 -6.89 -19.86 -1.47
CA PHE A 331 -7.28 -19.83 -2.90
C PHE A 331 -6.11 -19.51 -3.84
N HIS A 332 -5.12 -18.75 -3.38
CA HIS A 332 -3.93 -18.46 -4.18
C HIS A 332 -3.09 -19.71 -4.40
N ALA A 333 -2.98 -20.59 -3.39
CA ALA A 333 -2.27 -21.85 -3.50
C ALA A 333 -2.92 -22.76 -4.55
N MET A 334 -4.25 -22.86 -4.59
CA MET A 334 -4.97 -23.62 -5.63
C MET A 334 -4.64 -23.14 -7.04
N ARG A 335 -4.67 -21.80 -7.26
CA ARG A 335 -4.30 -21.20 -8.54
C ARG A 335 -2.82 -21.43 -8.88
N ALA A 336 -1.91 -21.28 -7.90
CA ALA A 336 -0.48 -21.50 -8.10
C ALA A 336 -0.19 -22.97 -8.47
N SER A 337 -0.87 -23.93 -7.84
CA SER A 337 -0.77 -25.36 -8.18
C SER A 337 -1.21 -25.60 -9.63
N ARG A 338 -2.32 -24.99 -10.07
CA ARG A 338 -2.76 -25.13 -11.48
C ARG A 338 -1.76 -24.52 -12.45
N GLU A 339 -1.22 -23.36 -12.15
CA GLU A 339 -0.22 -22.71 -13.02
C GLU A 339 1.05 -23.56 -13.13
N THR A 340 1.52 -24.13 -12.02
CA THR A 340 2.65 -25.07 -11.98
C THR A 340 2.40 -26.33 -12.82
N GLU A 341 1.19 -26.91 -12.75
CA GLU A 341 0.82 -28.06 -13.58
C GLU A 341 0.83 -27.71 -15.07
N LEU A 342 0.18 -26.59 -15.43
CA LEU A 342 0.01 -26.22 -16.84
C LEU A 342 1.34 -25.87 -17.53
N VAL A 343 2.28 -25.26 -16.84
CA VAL A 343 3.62 -24.91 -17.40
C VAL A 343 4.44 -26.17 -17.72
N ARG A 344 4.12 -27.32 -17.13
CA ARG A 344 4.76 -28.60 -17.48
C ARG A 344 4.30 -29.18 -18.83
N GLU A 345 3.11 -28.80 -19.26
CA GLU A 345 2.47 -29.31 -20.47
C GLU A 345 2.42 -28.28 -21.60
N HIS A 346 2.42 -26.98 -21.25
CA HIS A 346 2.24 -25.89 -22.19
C HIS A 346 3.31 -24.80 -21.99
N PRO A 347 3.71 -24.10 -23.08
CA PRO A 347 4.66 -22.99 -22.97
C PRO A 347 4.16 -21.90 -22.02
N ILE A 348 5.07 -21.32 -21.22
CA ILE A 348 4.74 -20.35 -20.17
C ILE A 348 3.96 -19.12 -20.69
N HIS A 349 4.22 -18.65 -21.92
CA HIS A 349 3.50 -17.53 -22.49
C HIS A 349 2.03 -17.85 -22.78
N VAL A 350 1.71 -19.09 -23.14
CA VAL A 350 0.35 -19.57 -23.33
C VAL A 350 -0.37 -19.67 -21.99
N VAL A 351 0.25 -20.31 -20.99
CA VAL A 351 -0.32 -20.46 -19.65
C VAL A 351 -0.60 -19.10 -19.01
N THR A 352 0.35 -18.18 -19.12
CA THR A 352 0.18 -16.83 -18.55
C THR A 352 -0.89 -16.01 -19.28
N ALA A 353 -1.11 -16.23 -20.56
CA ALA A 353 -2.22 -15.64 -21.30
C ALA A 353 -3.58 -16.16 -20.76
N TRP A 354 -3.72 -17.47 -20.54
CA TRP A 354 -4.93 -18.06 -19.97
C TRP A 354 -5.20 -17.62 -18.53
N LEU A 355 -4.15 -17.51 -17.72
CA LEU A 355 -4.27 -17.16 -16.30
C LEU A 355 -4.25 -15.65 -16.06
N GLY A 356 -3.85 -14.82 -17.01
CA GLY A 356 -3.89 -13.35 -16.93
C GLY A 356 -2.81 -12.77 -15.98
N ASN A 357 -1.58 -13.23 -16.13
CA ASN A 357 -0.38 -12.65 -15.54
C ASN A 357 0.75 -12.56 -16.59
N THR A 358 1.97 -12.26 -16.18
CA THR A 358 3.13 -12.26 -17.06
C THR A 358 4.09 -13.37 -16.67
N PRO A 359 4.97 -13.84 -17.58
CA PRO A 359 5.97 -14.86 -17.23
C PRO A 359 6.81 -14.50 -16.00
N GLN A 360 7.22 -13.25 -15.86
CA GLN A 360 7.97 -12.77 -14.69
C GLN A 360 7.16 -12.88 -13.39
N ILE A 361 5.86 -12.58 -13.45
CA ILE A 361 4.95 -12.73 -12.30
C ILE A 361 4.73 -14.21 -11.99
N ALA A 362 4.56 -15.05 -13.03
CA ALA A 362 4.42 -16.49 -12.87
C ALA A 362 5.64 -17.10 -12.17
N MET A 363 6.82 -16.87 -12.71
CA MET A 363 8.10 -17.37 -12.13
C MET A 363 8.29 -16.91 -10.69
N LYS A 364 7.97 -15.66 -10.39
CA LYS A 364 8.22 -15.09 -9.06
C LYS A 364 7.21 -15.53 -7.99
N HIS A 365 5.94 -15.80 -8.37
CA HIS A 365 4.86 -15.87 -7.39
C HIS A 365 3.96 -17.10 -7.48
N TYR A 366 4.08 -17.89 -8.54
CA TYR A 366 3.15 -18.99 -8.80
C TYR A 366 3.85 -20.33 -9.07
N LEU A 367 4.95 -20.33 -9.82
CA LEU A 367 5.62 -21.58 -10.18
C LEU A 367 6.38 -22.14 -8.99
N MET A 368 6.18 -23.43 -8.76
CA MET A 368 6.79 -24.18 -7.66
C MET A 368 7.60 -25.35 -8.21
N VAL A 369 8.77 -25.60 -7.64
CA VAL A 369 9.52 -26.84 -7.85
C VAL A 369 8.97 -27.88 -6.90
N THR A 370 8.59 -29.03 -7.41
CA THR A 370 7.96 -30.10 -6.64
C THR A 370 8.77 -31.39 -6.70
N GLU A 371 8.49 -32.35 -5.82
CA GLU A 371 9.12 -33.67 -5.85
C GLU A 371 8.96 -34.38 -7.20
N THR A 372 7.86 -34.12 -7.91
CA THR A 372 7.68 -34.68 -9.27
C THR A 372 8.75 -34.19 -10.24
N ASP A 373 9.23 -32.96 -10.10
CA ASP A 373 10.25 -32.41 -10.99
C ASP A 373 11.60 -33.08 -10.74
N PHE A 374 11.96 -33.35 -9.47
CA PHE A 374 13.14 -34.11 -9.11
C PHE A 374 13.05 -35.54 -9.61
N SER A 375 11.92 -36.20 -9.38
CA SER A 375 11.71 -37.58 -9.76
C SER A 375 11.78 -37.79 -11.27
N LYS A 376 11.18 -36.88 -12.04
CA LYS A 376 11.33 -36.91 -13.51
C LYS A 376 12.78 -36.74 -13.95
N ALA A 377 13.55 -35.87 -13.29
CA ALA A 377 14.97 -35.64 -13.62
C ALA A 377 15.84 -36.85 -13.39
N ILE A 378 15.55 -37.69 -12.39
CA ILE A 378 16.30 -38.91 -12.07
C ILE A 378 15.71 -40.18 -12.69
N GLY A 379 14.70 -40.01 -13.59
CA GLY A 379 14.09 -41.15 -14.30
C GLY A 379 13.24 -42.08 -13.43
N LYS A 380 12.86 -41.67 -12.22
CA LYS A 380 11.95 -42.46 -11.36
C LYS A 380 10.50 -42.19 -11.76
N LEU A 381 9.74 -43.22 -12.04
CA LEU A 381 8.27 -43.14 -12.13
C LEU A 381 7.73 -42.82 -10.74
N VAL A 382 7.07 -41.69 -10.59
CA VAL A 382 6.51 -41.26 -9.31
C VAL A 382 5.01 -41.43 -9.33
N ASP A 383 4.53 -42.09 -8.29
CA ASP A 383 3.12 -42.02 -7.93
C ASP A 383 2.76 -40.58 -7.61
N MET A 384 1.72 -40.03 -8.24
CA MET A 384 1.39 -38.59 -8.28
C MET A 384 0.93 -38.00 -6.92
N ALA A 385 1.05 -38.79 -5.83
CA ALA A 385 0.44 -38.48 -4.54
C ALA A 385 1.25 -37.55 -3.60
N LEU A 386 2.54 -37.33 -3.81
CA LEU A 386 3.40 -36.57 -2.87
C LEU A 386 3.96 -35.29 -3.51
N GLN A 387 3.29 -34.16 -3.34
CA GLN A 387 3.72 -32.93 -3.99
C GLN A 387 3.57 -31.66 -3.14
N ASN A 388 4.29 -31.60 -2.02
CA ASN A 388 4.58 -30.30 -1.42
C ASN A 388 5.88 -29.71 -2.02
N PRO A 389 6.01 -28.37 -2.17
CA PRO A 389 7.23 -27.74 -2.65
C PRO A 389 8.41 -28.17 -1.77
N VAL A 390 9.52 -28.57 -2.38
CA VAL A 390 10.75 -28.85 -1.66
C VAL A 390 11.27 -27.55 -1.08
N GLN A 391 11.28 -27.46 0.23
CA GLN A 391 11.94 -26.34 0.90
C GLN A 391 13.46 -26.56 0.79
N CYS A 392 14.11 -25.84 -0.14
CA CYS A 392 15.56 -25.72 -0.14
C CYS A 392 15.99 -24.91 1.07
N SER A 393 16.11 -25.54 2.23
CA SER A 393 16.86 -25.01 3.35
C SER A 393 18.35 -25.16 3.01
N ALA A 394 18.92 -24.15 2.35
CA ALA A 394 20.36 -24.01 2.29
C ALA A 394 20.87 -23.70 3.70
N LYS A 395 21.19 -24.72 4.48
CA LYS A 395 22.12 -24.56 5.59
C LYS A 395 23.49 -24.32 4.97
N PRO A 396 24.25 -23.29 5.37
CA PRO A 396 25.64 -23.12 4.93
C PRO A 396 26.41 -24.37 5.37
N GLY A 397 27.12 -24.97 4.42
CA GLY A 397 27.79 -26.25 4.58
C GLY A 397 28.77 -26.26 5.74
N ALA A 398 28.68 -27.29 6.52
CA ALA A 398 29.76 -27.74 7.37
C ALA A 398 30.86 -28.35 6.48
N ASN A 399 31.98 -27.66 6.35
CA ASN A 399 33.20 -28.22 5.79
C ASN A 399 33.71 -29.28 6.73
N SER A 400 33.73 -30.53 6.27
CA SER A 400 34.47 -31.61 6.88
C SER A 400 35.94 -31.47 6.55
N GLY A 401 36.71 -30.99 7.50
CA GLY A 401 38.17 -31.01 7.49
C GLY A 401 38.67 -31.57 8.81
N ALA A 402 39.42 -32.64 8.70
CA ALA A 402 39.92 -33.51 9.78
C ALA A 402 40.90 -32.84 10.75
N ALA A 403 40.80 -33.27 12.01
CA ALA A 403 41.84 -33.49 13.01
C ALA A 403 42.75 -32.35 13.45
N ALA A 404 42.60 -31.89 14.70
CA ALA A 404 43.59 -32.05 15.75
C ALA A 404 43.12 -31.44 17.08
N SER A 405 43.27 -32.21 18.12
CA SER A 405 43.09 -31.97 19.52
C SER A 405 43.68 -30.66 20.04
N ARG A 406 42.97 -29.99 20.98
CA ARG A 406 43.45 -29.54 22.27
C ARG A 406 42.36 -28.89 23.13
N ASP A 407 42.34 -29.36 24.40
CA ASP A 407 41.60 -28.82 25.52
C ASP A 407 41.71 -27.28 25.63
N ASP A 408 40.62 -26.65 25.99
CA ASP A 408 40.53 -25.86 27.22
C ASP A 408 39.11 -25.33 27.45
N SER A 409 38.66 -25.58 28.66
CA SER A 409 37.47 -25.12 29.34
C SER A 409 37.30 -23.59 29.35
N HIS A 410 36.07 -23.11 29.05
CA HIS A 410 35.42 -22.12 29.94
C HIS A 410 33.93 -21.98 29.60
N ASP A 411 33.14 -22.10 30.68
CA ASP A 411 31.71 -21.79 30.78
C ASP A 411 31.32 -20.43 30.18
N LEU A 412 30.13 -20.34 29.56
CA LEU A 412 29.07 -19.43 30.00
C LEU A 412 27.88 -19.41 29.03
N ALA A 413 26.72 -19.59 29.64
CA ALA A 413 25.41 -19.06 29.31
C ALA A 413 24.61 -19.67 28.14
N ARG A 414 23.70 -20.53 28.54
CA ARG A 414 22.46 -20.94 27.83
C ARG A 414 21.64 -19.71 27.45
N ASN A 415 21.25 -19.64 26.20
CA ASN A 415 20.05 -18.90 25.81
C ASN A 415 19.12 -19.87 25.06
N ASP A 416 18.12 -20.31 25.79
CA ASP A 416 16.97 -21.05 25.28
C ASP A 416 16.17 -20.14 24.35
N ILE A 417 16.12 -20.49 23.06
CA ILE A 417 15.15 -19.97 22.12
C ILE A 417 14.08 -21.05 21.90
N SER A 418 12.98 -20.94 22.62
CA SER A 418 11.77 -21.71 22.39
C SER A 418 11.12 -21.35 21.05
N PRO A 419 10.57 -22.32 20.32
CA PRO A 419 9.91 -22.07 19.04
C PRO A 419 8.57 -21.36 19.26
N CYS A 420 8.39 -20.22 18.60
CA CYS A 420 7.13 -19.49 18.54
C CYS A 420 6.02 -20.31 17.89
N THR A 421 5.04 -20.68 18.68
CA THR A 421 3.79 -21.31 18.24
C THR A 421 2.88 -20.30 17.51
N PRO A 422 2.01 -20.75 16.56
CA PRO A 422 1.19 -19.90 15.70
C PRO A 422 -0.02 -19.21 16.40
N ARG A 423 -0.05 -19.14 17.72
CA ARG A 423 -1.24 -18.73 18.49
C ARG A 423 -1.45 -17.21 18.63
N ALA A 424 -0.44 -16.41 18.29
CA ALA A 424 -0.47 -14.95 18.57
C ALA A 424 -1.18 -14.10 17.49
N TYR A 425 -1.69 -14.68 16.40
CA TYR A 425 -2.31 -13.92 15.31
C TYR A 425 -3.84 -13.93 15.31
N ALA A 426 -4.46 -14.81 16.09
CA ALA A 426 -5.91 -14.91 16.21
C ALA A 426 -6.48 -13.91 17.23
N ASP A 427 -5.77 -13.63 18.31
CA ASP A 427 -6.30 -12.87 19.44
C ASP A 427 -6.30 -11.35 19.28
N ARG A 428 -5.55 -10.81 18.27
CA ARG A 428 -5.56 -9.35 17.99
C ARG A 428 -6.72 -8.84 17.13
N CYS A 429 -7.55 -9.72 16.59
CA CYS A 429 -8.73 -9.30 15.83
C CYS A 429 -10.00 -9.18 16.68
N GLU A 430 -10.06 -9.81 17.85
CA GLU A 430 -11.25 -9.76 18.73
C GLU A 430 -11.26 -8.54 19.66
N ASP A 431 -10.11 -8.00 20.03
CA ASP A 431 -10.01 -6.83 20.93
C ASP A 431 -10.44 -5.50 20.25
N PHE A 432 -10.61 -5.48 18.93
CA PHE A 432 -11.01 -4.26 18.21
C PHE A 432 -12.55 -4.08 18.10
N GLN A 433 -13.34 -5.13 18.37
CA GLN A 433 -14.80 -5.01 18.39
C GLN A 433 -15.35 -4.62 19.76
N SER A 434 -14.63 -4.88 20.84
CA SER A 434 -15.06 -4.56 22.21
C SER A 434 -14.75 -3.13 22.65
N ARG A 435 -13.77 -2.43 22.04
CA ARG A 435 -13.45 -1.02 22.35
C ARG A 435 -14.33 0.02 21.65
N ALA A 436 -15.14 -0.35 20.68
CA ALA A 436 -16.07 0.55 20.00
C ALA A 436 -17.42 0.68 20.74
N LYS A 437 -17.69 -0.11 21.78
CA LYS A 437 -18.97 -0.09 22.53
C LYS A 437 -18.96 0.66 23.86
N ILE A 438 -17.83 1.26 24.27
CA ILE A 438 -17.73 1.98 25.55
C ILE A 438 -17.35 3.45 25.34
N LYS A 439 -18.03 4.18 24.46
CA LYS A 439 -18.13 5.64 24.50
C LYS A 439 -19.38 6.08 23.75
N GLY A 440 -20.51 5.96 24.43
CA GLY A 440 -21.80 6.47 24.00
C GLY A 440 -22.80 6.34 25.14
N GLY A 441 -22.49 6.98 26.27
CA GLY A 441 -23.36 7.13 27.40
C GLY A 441 -24.03 8.50 27.41
N GLY A 442 -25.31 8.51 27.20
CA GLY A 442 -26.24 9.31 27.95
C GLY A 442 -26.44 10.79 27.61
N GLN A 443 -27.52 11.10 26.94
CA GLN A 443 -28.53 12.01 27.54
C GLN A 443 -29.83 11.89 26.76
N GLY A 444 -30.86 11.50 27.49
CA GLY A 444 -32.23 11.37 27.00
C GLY A 444 -32.89 12.72 26.83
N ILE A 445 -33.82 12.80 25.88
CA ILE A 445 -34.94 13.74 25.92
C ILE A 445 -36.21 12.97 25.55
N ARG A 446 -37.24 13.26 26.32
CA ARG A 446 -38.53 12.60 26.45
C ARG A 446 -39.45 12.77 25.23
N THR A 447 -40.19 11.72 25.03
CA THR A 447 -41.52 11.61 24.40
C THR A 447 -42.39 12.85 24.39
N LEU A 448 -43.13 13.09 23.31
CA LEU A 448 -44.53 13.47 23.36
C LEU A 448 -45.32 12.98 22.14
N ASN A 449 -46.40 12.32 22.47
CA ASN A 449 -47.49 11.75 21.71
C ASN A 449 -48.18 12.70 20.70
N ARG A 450 -48.67 12.20 19.60
CA ARG A 450 -50.12 11.94 19.31
C ARG A 450 -50.40 12.04 17.81
N LEU A 451 -50.95 10.99 17.29
CA LEU A 451 -51.89 10.93 16.16
C LEU A 451 -53.20 11.72 16.53
N PRO A 452 -54.18 12.04 15.63
CA PRO A 452 -54.57 11.22 14.47
C PRO A 452 -55.14 12.00 13.26
N GLY A 453 -55.38 11.23 12.15
CA GLY A 453 -56.63 11.29 11.37
C GLY A 453 -56.68 12.29 10.21
N THR A 454 -56.73 11.88 9.10
CA THR A 454 -57.76 11.47 8.11
C THR A 454 -57.10 10.94 6.85
#